data_a91d9c5290410f38b39510d5460386f2
#
_entry.id   a91d9c5290410f38b39510d5460386f2
#
_cell.length_a   1.000
_cell.length_b   1.000
_cell.length_c   1.000
_cell.angle_alpha   90.00
_cell.angle_beta   90.00
_cell.angle_gamma   90.00
#
_symmetry.space_group_name_H-M   'P 1'
#
loop_
_entity.id
_entity.type
_entity.pdbx_description
1 polymer ?
#
loop_
_entity_poly.entity_id
_entity_poly.type
_entity_poly.pdbx_seq_one_letter_code
_entity_poly.pdbx_strand_id
1 'polypeptide(L)'
;VPENDAEAVKWYRKAADHGHADAQNNLGLMYAMGNGVPENSISAYVWLSMAKTQGQTNAAKVLDIIKPDMTKQQIADGQALAAKCYESDYKDCD
;
A
#
# COMPACT_ATOMS: atom_id res chain seq x y z
N VAL A 1 -21.13 -0.64 3.02
CA VAL A 1 -20.04 0.24 2.55
C VAL A 1 -19.68 1.22 3.66
N PRO A 2 -18.41 1.31 4.03
CA PRO A 2 -17.99 2.28 5.04
C PRO A 2 -18.32 3.71 4.60
N GLU A 3 -18.85 4.50 5.52
CA GLU A 3 -19.24 5.88 5.22
C GLU A 3 -18.09 6.88 5.44
N ASN A 4 -17.01 6.47 6.10
CA ASN A 4 -15.87 7.33 6.34
C ASN A 4 -14.56 6.61 6.03
N ASP A 5 -13.52 7.40 5.77
CA ASP A 5 -12.23 6.89 5.33
C ASP A 5 -11.51 6.08 6.42
N ALA A 6 -11.62 6.48 7.67
CA ALA A 6 -10.99 5.75 8.76
C ALA A 6 -11.55 4.34 8.90
N GLU A 7 -12.86 4.19 8.72
CA GLU A 7 -13.51 2.89 8.75
C GLU A 7 -13.14 2.05 7.53
N ALA A 8 -13.09 2.69 6.36
CA ALA A 8 -12.65 2.02 5.13
C ALA A 8 -11.24 1.46 5.28
N VAL A 9 -10.31 2.22 5.88
CA VAL A 9 -8.94 1.77 6.14
C VAL A 9 -8.94 0.51 6.99
N LYS A 10 -9.75 0.43 8.02
CA LYS A 10 -9.82 -0.77 8.87
C LYS A 10 -10.23 -2.00 8.07
N TRP A 11 -11.23 -1.88 7.20
CA TRP A 11 -11.71 -2.98 6.37
C TRP A 11 -10.65 -3.40 5.34
N TYR A 12 -10.05 -2.43 4.67
CA TYR A 12 -9.02 -2.71 3.68
C TYR A 12 -7.79 -3.35 4.33
N ARG A 13 -7.41 -2.89 5.54
CA ARG A 13 -6.27 -3.47 6.25
C ARG A 13 -6.51 -4.94 6.58
N LYS A 14 -7.67 -5.28 7.07
CA LYS A 14 -7.99 -6.69 7.35
C LYS A 14 -7.86 -7.56 6.10
N ALA A 15 -8.46 -7.11 5.00
CA ALA A 15 -8.41 -7.84 3.74
C ALA A 15 -7.00 -7.87 3.16
N ALA A 16 -6.28 -6.75 3.25
CA ALA A 16 -4.90 -6.64 2.75
C ALA A 16 -3.95 -7.59 3.49
N ASP A 17 -4.11 -7.70 4.81
CA ASP A 17 -3.32 -8.62 5.64
C ASP A 17 -3.54 -10.08 5.28
N HIS A 18 -4.68 -10.38 4.65
CA HIS A 18 -5.00 -11.72 4.15
C HIS A 18 -4.64 -11.90 2.66
N GLY A 19 -3.95 -10.95 2.07
CA GLY A 19 -3.43 -11.07 0.72
C GLY A 19 -4.37 -10.65 -0.40
N HIS A 20 -5.48 -9.98 -0.09
CA HIS A 20 -6.41 -9.53 -1.13
C HIS A 20 -5.83 -8.36 -1.90
N ALA A 21 -5.53 -8.57 -3.19
CA ALA A 21 -4.87 -7.59 -4.03
C ALA A 21 -5.61 -6.26 -4.17
N ASP A 22 -6.92 -6.31 -4.35
CA ASP A 22 -7.72 -5.09 -4.48
C ASP A 22 -7.73 -4.28 -3.18
N ALA A 23 -7.79 -4.96 -2.05
CA ALA A 23 -7.72 -4.30 -0.74
C ALA A 23 -6.33 -3.68 -0.52
N GLN A 24 -5.28 -4.36 -0.93
CA GLN A 24 -3.92 -3.83 -0.85
C GLN A 24 -3.77 -2.58 -1.71
N ASN A 25 -4.34 -2.59 -2.91
CA ASN A 25 -4.37 -1.41 -3.77
C ASN A 25 -5.11 -0.25 -3.09
N ASN A 26 -6.28 -0.52 -2.56
CA ASN A 26 -7.09 0.52 -1.90
C ASN A 26 -6.41 1.06 -0.65
N LEU A 27 -5.80 0.20 0.15
CA LEU A 27 -5.05 0.62 1.33
C LEU A 27 -3.86 1.50 0.94
N GLY A 28 -3.14 1.10 -0.10
CA GLY A 28 -2.04 1.90 -0.64
C GLY A 28 -2.48 3.28 -1.11
N LEU A 29 -3.63 3.35 -1.78
CA LEU A 29 -4.23 4.63 -2.18
C LEU A 29 -4.58 5.51 -0.98
N MET A 30 -5.13 4.93 0.08
CA MET A 30 -5.45 5.68 1.29
C MET A 30 -4.20 6.32 1.89
N TYR A 31 -3.10 5.57 1.97
CA TYR A 31 -1.82 6.11 2.44
C TYR A 31 -1.24 7.16 1.49
N ALA A 32 -1.36 6.96 0.19
CA ALA A 32 -0.84 7.92 -0.80
C ALA A 32 -1.55 9.27 -0.72
N MET A 33 -2.84 9.26 -0.41
CA MET A 33 -3.67 10.47 -0.36
C MET A 33 -3.87 11.02 1.05
N GLY A 34 -3.50 10.26 2.08
CA GLY A 34 -3.77 10.66 3.46
C GLY A 34 -5.24 10.62 3.82
N ASN A 35 -5.98 9.66 3.27
CA ASN A 35 -7.41 9.51 3.54
C ASN A 35 -7.63 8.44 4.60
N GLY A 36 -8.15 8.84 5.75
CA GLY A 36 -8.42 7.94 6.88
C GLY A 36 -7.19 7.49 7.64
N VAL A 37 -6.00 7.79 7.15
CA VAL A 37 -4.70 7.59 7.78
C VAL A 37 -3.81 8.76 7.42
N PRO A 38 -2.77 9.08 8.21
CA PRO A 38 -1.80 10.09 7.80
C PRO A 38 -1.11 9.66 6.49
N GLU A 39 -0.88 10.62 5.61
CA GLU A 39 -0.17 10.36 4.37
C GLU A 39 1.19 9.73 4.65
N ASN A 40 1.50 8.63 3.93
CA ASN A 40 2.75 7.91 4.09
C ASN A 40 3.12 7.25 2.77
N SER A 41 4.06 7.86 2.05
CA SER A 41 4.48 7.37 0.74
C SER A 41 5.14 6.02 0.81
N ILE A 42 5.88 5.73 1.87
CA ILE A 42 6.55 4.43 2.04
C ILE A 42 5.52 3.32 2.22
N SER A 43 4.54 3.52 3.11
CA SER A 43 3.46 2.54 3.30
C SER A 43 2.63 2.35 2.02
N ALA A 44 2.36 3.46 1.30
CA ALA A 44 1.68 3.38 0.02
C ALA A 44 2.47 2.54 -0.97
N TYR A 45 3.77 2.79 -1.07
CA TYR A 45 4.65 2.03 -1.95
C TYR A 45 4.62 0.53 -1.64
N VAL A 46 4.69 0.16 -0.35
CA VAL A 46 4.67 -1.23 0.09
C VAL A 46 3.39 -1.93 -0.33
N TRP A 47 2.24 -1.37 0.04
CA TRP A 47 0.95 -2.02 -0.25
C TRP A 47 0.65 -2.06 -1.75
N LEU A 48 0.98 -1.00 -2.48
CA LEU A 48 0.83 -0.99 -3.93
C LEU A 48 1.76 -2.01 -4.59
N SER A 49 2.98 -2.20 -4.07
CA SER A 49 3.90 -3.22 -4.57
C SER A 49 3.34 -4.63 -4.37
N MET A 50 2.73 -4.89 -3.21
CA MET A 50 2.11 -6.19 -2.93
C MET A 50 0.97 -6.46 -3.91
N ALA A 51 0.11 -5.47 -4.14
CA ALA A 51 -0.99 -5.60 -5.08
C ALA A 51 -0.48 -5.82 -6.51
N LYS A 52 0.52 -5.06 -6.92
CA LYS A 52 1.14 -5.19 -8.25
C LYS A 52 1.69 -6.59 -8.47
N THR A 53 2.37 -7.15 -7.48
CA THR A 53 2.94 -8.49 -7.53
C THR A 53 1.87 -9.55 -7.81
N GLN A 54 0.65 -9.31 -7.36
CA GLN A 54 -0.49 -10.19 -7.59
C GLN A 54 -1.24 -9.90 -8.91
N GLY A 55 -0.73 -8.96 -9.72
CA GLY A 55 -1.35 -8.64 -11.01
C GLY A 55 -2.38 -7.52 -10.98
N GLN A 56 -2.46 -6.76 -9.89
CA GLN A 56 -3.38 -5.62 -9.80
C GLN A 56 -2.80 -4.46 -10.62
N THR A 57 -3.36 -4.24 -11.82
CA THR A 57 -2.81 -3.28 -12.78
C THR A 57 -2.92 -1.83 -12.33
N ASN A 58 -3.98 -1.48 -11.59
CA ASN A 58 -4.14 -0.13 -11.07
C ASN A 58 -3.03 0.23 -10.09
N ALA A 59 -2.58 -0.73 -9.28
CA ALA A 59 -1.48 -0.51 -8.35
C ALA A 59 -0.19 -0.12 -9.07
N ALA A 60 0.10 -0.75 -10.20
CA ALA A 60 1.27 -0.40 -11.01
C ALA A 60 1.19 1.04 -11.51
N LYS A 61 0.01 1.46 -11.95
CA LYS A 61 -0.20 2.84 -12.42
C LYS A 61 -0.02 3.86 -11.31
N VAL A 62 -0.55 3.57 -10.13
CA VAL A 62 -0.42 4.47 -8.98
C VAL A 62 1.03 4.56 -8.52
N LEU A 63 1.75 3.45 -8.51
CA LEU A 63 3.20 3.46 -8.21
C LEU A 63 3.95 4.40 -9.14
N ASP A 64 3.65 4.37 -10.44
CA ASP A 64 4.30 5.25 -11.40
C ASP A 64 3.98 6.73 -11.16
N ILE A 65 2.83 7.00 -10.55
CA ILE A 65 2.43 8.37 -10.19
C ILE A 65 3.16 8.86 -8.93
N ILE A 66 3.31 8.00 -7.91
CA ILE A 66 3.88 8.45 -6.63
C ILE A 66 5.42 8.43 -6.60
N LYS A 67 6.06 7.54 -7.36
CA LYS A 67 7.53 7.41 -7.34
C LYS A 67 8.28 8.71 -7.63
N PRO A 68 7.88 9.51 -8.64
CA PRO A 68 8.59 10.76 -8.93
C PRO A 68 8.62 11.75 -7.76
N ASP A 69 7.65 11.68 -6.87
CA ASP A 69 7.55 12.57 -5.71
C ASP A 69 8.26 12.00 -4.47
N MET A 70 8.79 10.78 -4.57
CA MET A 70 9.51 10.14 -3.47
C MET A 70 11.00 10.39 -3.61
N THR A 71 11.69 10.52 -2.48
CA THR A 71 13.15 10.59 -2.49
C THR A 71 13.73 9.21 -2.80
N LYS A 72 14.99 9.17 -3.22
CA LYS A 72 15.69 7.89 -3.45
C LYS A 72 15.71 7.04 -2.18
N GLN A 73 15.89 7.70 -1.02
CA GLN A 73 15.90 6.99 0.27
C GLN A 73 14.52 6.40 0.58
N GLN A 74 13.46 7.14 0.34
CA GLN A 74 12.10 6.63 0.55
C GLN A 74 11.81 5.42 -0.34
N ILE A 75 12.24 5.46 -1.59
CA ILE A 75 12.07 4.33 -2.50
C ILE A 75 12.88 3.12 -2.00
N ALA A 76 14.12 3.32 -1.58
CA ALA A 76 14.94 2.25 -1.03
C ALA A 76 14.32 1.64 0.23
N ASP A 77 13.82 2.48 1.13
CA ASP A 77 13.13 2.03 2.34
C ASP A 77 11.86 1.27 2.00
N GLY A 78 11.12 1.75 1.01
CA GLY A 78 9.91 1.08 0.51
C GLY A 78 10.21 -0.29 -0.08
N GLN A 79 11.28 -0.39 -0.87
CA GLN A 79 11.70 -1.66 -1.46
C GLN A 79 12.10 -2.68 -0.38
N ALA A 80 12.86 -2.25 0.62
CA ALA A 80 13.28 -3.12 1.72
C ALA A 80 12.08 -3.60 2.53
N LEU A 81 11.16 -2.69 2.84
CA LEU A 81 9.96 -3.03 3.60
C LEU A 81 9.00 -3.90 2.78
N ALA A 82 8.90 -3.66 1.48
CA ALA A 82 8.08 -4.50 0.59
C ALA A 82 8.60 -5.94 0.56
N ALA A 83 9.91 -6.14 0.50
CA ALA A 83 10.51 -7.47 0.56
C ALA A 83 10.15 -8.17 1.87
N LYS A 84 10.28 -7.45 2.98
CA LYS A 84 9.95 -7.97 4.31
C LYS A 84 8.46 -8.31 4.43
N CYS A 85 7.61 -7.46 3.90
CA CYS A 85 6.17 -7.66 3.84
C CYS A 85 5.83 -8.95 3.10
N TYR A 86 6.40 -9.13 1.93
CA TYR A 86 6.18 -10.31 1.10
C TYR A 86 6.68 -11.59 1.79
N GLU A 87 7.89 -11.55 2.32
CA GLU A 87 8.51 -12.70 2.99
C GLU A 87 7.75 -13.12 4.26
N SER A 88 7.15 -12.17 4.94
CA SER A 88 6.40 -12.42 6.17
C SER A 88 4.94 -12.80 5.94
N ASP A 89 4.53 -12.98 4.69
CA ASP A 89 3.15 -13.25 4.31
C ASP A 89 2.22 -12.13 4.81
N TYR A 90 2.62 -10.89 4.53
CA TYR A 90 1.90 -9.65 4.84
C TYR A 90 1.77 -9.33 6.34
N LYS A 91 2.68 -9.85 7.16
CA LYS A 91 2.66 -9.59 8.60
C LYS A 91 3.54 -8.41 9.02
N ASP A 92 4.62 -8.15 8.27
CA ASP A 92 5.59 -7.09 8.55
C ASP A 92 5.61 -6.06 7.42
N CYS A 93 4.48 -5.42 7.18
CA CYS A 93 4.33 -4.48 6.08
C CYS A 93 4.41 -3.00 6.48
N ASP A 94 4.38 -2.72 7.76
CA ASP A 94 4.43 -1.34 8.28
C ASP A 94 5.63 -1.12 9.18
#